data_0c0b6faa7e68a2fed74211c4c6e0762e
#
_entry.id   0c0b6faa7e68a2fed74211c4c6e0762e
#
_cell.length_a   1.000
_cell.length_b   1.000
_cell.length_c   1.000
_cell.angle_alpha   90.00
_cell.angle_beta   90.00
_cell.angle_gamma   90.00
#
_symmetry.space_group_name_H-M   'P 1'
#
loop_
_entity.id
_entity.type
_entity.pdbx_description
1 polymer ?
#
loop_
_entity_poly.entity_id
_entity_poly.type
_entity_poly.pdbx_seq_one_letter_code
_entity_poly.pdbx_strand_id
1 'polypeptide(L)'
;KTVKILRHLAWPLDVKNNFFKENCQKLPIYTYPIHDDSELKFILNEADKYFGNTLYDSWLKIKAEEIKKNSSLLNACGTKEFFNISSDIYGLPTTPIHDNVTKPINLSKQFEKIIGAIKNSKIKLKPSHSLSSSEVAKKIDDKVKLYFNECAPQVQLVKNLSAKATATSKYINIREGGEFDQADINQLLNHEAYIHVATTINGRKQKNMKILGANYGS
;
A
#
# COMPACT_ATOMS: atom_id res chain seq x y z
N LYS A 1 -17.40 1.38 -0.85
CA LYS A 1 -16.29 1.91 -1.69
C LYS A 1 -15.05 2.09 -0.83
N THR A 2 -13.90 1.56 -1.26
CA THR A 2 -12.63 1.77 -0.57
C THR A 2 -12.10 3.16 -0.90
N VAL A 3 -11.67 3.91 0.09
CA VAL A 3 -11.01 5.22 -0.12
C VAL A 3 -9.65 4.98 -0.78
N LYS A 4 -9.44 5.57 -1.95
CA LYS A 4 -8.20 5.39 -2.74
C LYS A 4 -7.16 6.44 -2.35
N ILE A 5 -6.55 6.28 -1.18
CA ILE A 5 -5.64 7.25 -0.58
C ILE A 5 -4.46 7.57 -1.49
N LEU A 6 -3.68 6.58 -1.90
CA LEU A 6 -2.48 6.81 -2.72
C LEU A 6 -2.76 7.52 -4.04
N ARG A 7 -3.88 7.20 -4.70
CA ARG A 7 -4.26 7.87 -5.94
C ARG A 7 -4.59 9.34 -5.72
N HIS A 8 -5.18 9.68 -4.58
CA HIS A 8 -5.55 11.05 -4.23
C HIS A 8 -4.31 11.89 -3.87
N LEU A 9 -3.33 11.28 -3.20
CA LEU A 9 -2.11 11.95 -2.74
C LEU A 9 -1.03 12.07 -3.81
N ALA A 10 -1.07 11.23 -4.85
CA ALA A 10 -0.03 11.21 -5.87
C ALA A 10 0.00 12.53 -6.66
N TRP A 11 1.17 13.14 -6.74
CA TRP A 11 1.39 14.27 -7.66
C TRP A 11 1.28 13.82 -9.11
N PRO A 12 0.74 14.66 -10.01
CA PRO A 12 0.87 14.46 -11.44
C PRO A 12 2.33 14.32 -11.87
N LEU A 13 2.55 13.61 -12.97
CA LEU A 13 3.90 13.27 -13.40
C LEU A 13 4.75 14.51 -13.74
N ASP A 14 4.15 15.53 -14.30
CA ASP A 14 4.79 16.81 -14.60
C ASP A 14 5.23 17.56 -13.34
N VAL A 15 4.37 17.62 -12.33
CA VAL A 15 4.69 18.22 -11.02
C VAL A 15 5.87 17.48 -10.35
N LYS A 16 5.82 16.16 -10.35
CA LYS A 16 6.90 15.31 -9.84
C LYS A 16 8.21 15.53 -10.60
N ASN A 17 8.16 15.52 -11.93
CA ASN A 17 9.35 15.65 -12.76
C ASN A 17 9.99 17.05 -12.60
N ASN A 18 9.20 18.10 -12.47
CA ASN A 18 9.70 19.44 -12.21
C ASN A 18 10.38 19.54 -10.84
N PHE A 19 9.80 18.95 -9.81
CA PHE A 19 10.40 18.89 -8.48
C PHE A 19 11.80 18.24 -8.50
N PHE A 20 11.97 17.14 -9.22
CA PHE A 20 13.29 16.48 -9.36
C PHE A 20 14.25 17.29 -10.25
N LYS A 21 13.76 17.95 -11.30
CA LYS A 21 14.56 18.86 -12.14
C LYS A 21 15.17 20.02 -11.33
N GLU A 22 14.43 20.51 -10.35
CA GLU A 22 14.86 21.57 -9.44
C GLU A 22 15.69 21.05 -8.24
N ASN A 23 16.25 19.83 -8.36
CA ASN A 23 17.05 19.19 -7.33
C ASN A 23 16.35 19.10 -5.96
N CYS A 24 15.03 18.97 -5.93
CA CYS A 24 14.21 18.87 -4.72
C CYS A 24 14.35 20.08 -3.76
N GLN A 25 14.78 21.24 -4.26
CA GLN A 25 15.06 22.41 -3.42
C GLN A 25 13.79 23.14 -2.96
N LYS A 26 12.71 23.03 -3.72
CA LYS A 26 11.47 23.72 -3.42
C LYS A 26 10.26 22.82 -3.61
N LEU A 27 9.41 22.72 -2.59
CA LEU A 27 8.16 21.97 -2.72
C LEU A 27 7.27 22.60 -3.80
N PRO A 28 6.64 21.79 -4.64
CA PRO A 28 5.75 22.32 -5.67
C PRO A 28 4.51 22.93 -5.04
N ILE A 29 4.02 24.00 -5.65
CA ILE A 29 2.69 24.53 -5.37
C ILE A 29 1.70 23.65 -6.12
N TYR A 30 0.95 22.83 -5.37
CA TYR A 30 -0.01 21.89 -5.94
C TYR A 30 -1.30 21.90 -5.14
N THR A 31 -2.43 22.02 -5.85
CA THR A 31 -3.76 21.92 -5.23
C THR A 31 -4.27 20.50 -5.36
N TYR A 32 -4.44 19.83 -4.23
CA TYR A 32 -4.97 18.47 -4.22
C TYR A 32 -6.44 18.44 -4.67
N PRO A 33 -6.87 17.36 -5.35
CA PRO A 33 -8.26 17.21 -5.71
C PRO A 33 -9.16 17.23 -4.45
N ILE A 34 -10.34 17.80 -4.59
CA ILE A 34 -11.33 17.75 -3.50
C ILE A 34 -11.82 16.32 -3.34
N HIS A 35 -11.82 15.83 -2.10
CA HIS A 35 -12.38 14.53 -1.76
C HIS A 35 -13.84 14.70 -1.36
N ASP A 36 -14.76 14.28 -2.24
CA ASP A 36 -16.18 14.22 -1.90
C ASP A 36 -16.46 12.97 -1.05
N ASP A 37 -16.79 13.18 0.20
CA ASP A 37 -17.10 12.13 1.19
C ASP A 37 -18.59 12.08 1.58
N SER A 38 -19.47 12.80 0.87
CA SER A 38 -20.90 12.91 1.17
C SER A 38 -21.60 11.56 1.17
N GLU A 39 -21.38 10.74 0.11
CA GLU A 39 -21.94 9.38 0.03
C GLU A 39 -21.41 8.49 1.17
N LEU A 40 -20.12 8.60 1.48
CA LEU A 40 -19.50 7.82 2.55
C LEU A 40 -20.09 8.18 3.92
N LYS A 41 -20.21 9.46 4.22
CA LYS A 41 -20.85 9.95 5.45
C LYS A 41 -22.29 9.46 5.59
N PHE A 42 -23.05 9.52 4.52
CA PHE A 42 -24.42 9.00 4.49
C PHE A 42 -24.44 7.49 4.84
N ILE A 43 -23.62 6.68 4.15
CA ILE A 43 -23.57 5.23 4.39
C ILE A 43 -23.16 4.90 5.83
N LEU A 44 -22.17 5.61 6.38
CA LEU A 44 -21.68 5.36 7.74
C LEU A 44 -22.73 5.76 8.78
N ASN A 45 -23.41 6.88 8.58
CA ASN A 45 -24.50 7.31 9.47
C ASN A 45 -25.70 6.34 9.44
N GLU A 46 -26.02 5.79 8.26
CA GLU A 46 -27.03 4.74 8.18
C GLU A 46 -26.57 3.45 8.88
N ALA A 47 -25.31 3.04 8.69
CA ALA A 47 -24.78 1.84 9.33
C ALA A 47 -24.79 1.93 10.87
N ASP A 48 -24.51 3.11 11.44
CA ASP A 48 -24.52 3.33 12.88
C ASP A 48 -25.88 2.98 13.53
N LYS A 49 -26.99 3.11 12.80
CA LYS A 49 -28.34 2.76 13.28
C LYS A 49 -28.55 1.26 13.49
N TYR A 50 -27.74 0.42 12.83
CA TYR A 50 -27.87 -1.03 12.85
C TYR A 50 -26.83 -1.72 13.74
N PHE A 51 -25.85 -0.99 14.28
CA PHE A 51 -24.86 -1.57 15.17
C PHE A 51 -25.45 -1.89 16.54
N GLY A 52 -25.45 -3.17 16.88
CA GLY A 52 -25.79 -3.68 18.21
C GLY A 52 -24.62 -3.62 19.20
N ASN A 53 -24.63 -4.55 20.15
CA ASN A 53 -23.65 -4.64 21.24
C ASN A 53 -22.86 -5.96 21.24
N THR A 54 -22.85 -6.69 20.13
CA THR A 54 -22.03 -7.90 20.00
C THR A 54 -20.56 -7.54 19.78
N LEU A 55 -19.67 -8.51 19.98
CA LEU A 55 -18.25 -8.36 19.65
C LEU A 55 -18.04 -8.01 18.16
N TYR A 56 -18.89 -8.56 17.32
CA TYR A 56 -18.89 -8.30 15.89
C TYR A 56 -19.27 -6.85 15.56
N ASP A 57 -20.33 -6.33 16.20
CA ASP A 57 -20.73 -4.93 16.03
C ASP A 57 -19.64 -3.98 16.51
N SER A 58 -18.98 -4.29 17.63
CA SER A 58 -17.85 -3.51 18.14
C SER A 58 -16.70 -3.45 17.14
N TRP A 59 -16.38 -4.59 16.51
CA TRP A 59 -15.37 -4.64 15.45
C TRP A 59 -15.76 -3.82 14.22
N LEU A 60 -17.02 -3.90 13.78
CA LEU A 60 -17.54 -3.11 12.66
C LEU A 60 -17.50 -1.59 12.96
N LYS A 61 -17.83 -1.19 14.18
CA LYS A 61 -17.69 0.22 14.62
C LYS A 61 -16.24 0.71 14.49
N ILE A 62 -15.26 -0.09 14.94
CA ILE A 62 -13.83 0.23 14.77
C ILE A 62 -13.51 0.42 13.29
N LYS A 63 -13.97 -0.47 12.41
CA LYS A 63 -13.74 -0.35 10.97
C LYS A 63 -14.41 0.86 10.34
N ALA A 64 -15.59 1.22 10.79
CA ALA A 64 -16.28 2.44 10.37
C ALA A 64 -15.46 3.70 10.75
N GLU A 65 -14.94 3.76 11.98
CA GLU A 65 -14.10 4.86 12.43
C GLU A 65 -12.76 4.96 11.65
N GLU A 66 -12.13 3.81 11.33
CA GLU A 66 -10.95 3.80 10.47
C GLU A 66 -11.25 4.39 9.08
N ILE A 67 -12.39 4.07 8.49
CA ILE A 67 -12.82 4.62 7.20
C ILE A 67 -13.11 6.13 7.30
N LYS A 68 -13.74 6.59 8.38
CA LYS A 68 -13.96 8.03 8.65
C LYS A 68 -12.61 8.78 8.75
N LYS A 69 -11.64 8.24 9.50
CA LYS A 69 -10.31 8.82 9.62
C LYS A 69 -9.58 8.91 8.26
N ASN A 70 -9.64 7.86 7.45
CA ASN A 70 -9.07 7.86 6.10
C ASN A 70 -9.70 8.93 5.18
N SER A 71 -11.01 9.13 5.28
CA SER A 71 -11.70 10.20 4.56
C SER A 71 -11.27 11.58 5.05
N SER A 72 -11.17 11.78 6.36
CA SER A 72 -10.69 13.03 6.97
C SER A 72 -9.25 13.34 6.55
N LEU A 73 -8.39 12.31 6.44
CA LEU A 73 -7.02 12.46 5.94
C LEU A 73 -6.99 13.07 4.54
N LEU A 74 -7.84 12.60 3.63
CA LEU A 74 -7.91 13.13 2.26
C LEU A 74 -8.44 14.56 2.21
N ASN A 75 -9.40 14.90 3.06
CA ASN A 75 -9.92 16.25 3.16
C ASN A 75 -8.91 17.24 3.77
N ALA A 76 -7.94 16.73 4.54
CA ALA A 76 -6.89 17.53 5.14
C ALA A 76 -5.66 17.73 4.23
N CYS A 77 -5.65 17.19 3.01
CA CYS A 77 -4.50 17.30 2.11
C CYS A 77 -4.05 18.76 1.90
N GLY A 78 -2.75 18.99 2.00
CA GLY A 78 -2.16 20.32 1.87
C GLY A 78 -2.24 21.18 3.13
N THR A 79 -2.76 20.67 4.23
CA THR A 79 -2.85 21.39 5.52
C THR A 79 -2.00 20.73 6.61
N LYS A 80 -1.76 21.44 7.70
CA LYS A 80 -1.07 20.90 8.90
C LYS A 80 -1.85 19.73 9.52
N GLU A 81 -3.17 19.74 9.41
CA GLU A 81 -4.04 18.68 9.94
C GLU A 81 -3.79 17.33 9.29
N PHE A 82 -3.36 17.32 8.01
CA PHE A 82 -2.94 16.10 7.33
C PHE A 82 -1.85 15.35 8.11
N PHE A 83 -0.86 16.06 8.64
CA PHE A 83 0.20 15.45 9.44
C PHE A 83 -0.35 14.84 10.73
N ASN A 84 -1.25 15.52 11.42
CA ASN A 84 -1.84 15.03 12.68
C ASN A 84 -2.63 13.75 12.44
N ILE A 85 -3.55 13.76 11.46
CA ILE A 85 -4.38 12.60 11.11
C ILE A 85 -3.51 11.44 10.58
N SER A 86 -2.52 11.74 9.73
CA SER A 86 -1.59 10.73 9.22
C SER A 86 -0.79 10.07 10.34
N SER A 87 -0.33 10.85 11.31
CA SER A 87 0.40 10.35 12.48
C SER A 87 -0.47 9.45 13.36
N ASP A 88 -1.76 9.77 13.46
CA ASP A 88 -2.72 8.98 14.24
C ASP A 88 -3.07 7.64 13.54
N ILE A 89 -3.11 7.62 12.20
CA ILE A 89 -3.41 6.41 11.41
C ILE A 89 -2.19 5.49 11.29
N TYR A 90 -1.03 6.05 10.94
CA TYR A 90 0.16 5.29 10.57
C TYR A 90 1.25 5.28 11.65
N GLY A 91 1.10 6.08 12.69
CA GLY A 91 2.12 6.29 13.71
C GLY A 91 3.26 7.21 13.22
N LEU A 92 4.18 7.48 14.12
CA LEU A 92 5.43 8.22 13.87
C LEU A 92 6.63 7.27 13.95
N PRO A 93 7.78 7.61 13.36
CA PRO A 93 9.01 6.85 13.57
C PRO A 93 9.41 6.68 15.04
N THR A 94 8.90 7.56 15.91
CA THR A 94 9.10 7.55 17.35
C THR A 94 7.98 6.88 18.14
N THR A 95 6.88 6.50 17.50
CA THR A 95 5.79 5.76 18.14
C THR A 95 6.24 4.31 18.40
N PRO A 96 6.12 3.78 19.63
CA PRO A 96 6.42 2.39 19.91
C PRO A 96 5.53 1.45 19.08
N ILE A 97 6.09 0.32 18.65
CA ILE A 97 5.34 -0.76 17.99
C ILE A 97 4.60 -1.62 19.02
N HIS A 98 4.09 -2.78 18.63
CA HIS A 98 3.23 -3.65 19.46
C HIS A 98 3.80 -4.05 20.82
N ASP A 99 5.12 -4.00 21.01
CA ASP A 99 5.78 -4.28 22.29
C ASP A 99 5.78 -3.07 23.25
N ASN A 100 5.25 -1.93 22.82
CA ASN A 100 5.21 -0.65 23.53
C ASN A 100 6.60 -0.08 23.93
N VAL A 101 7.68 -0.61 23.42
CA VAL A 101 9.07 -0.22 23.74
C VAL A 101 9.86 0.10 22.49
N THR A 102 9.83 -0.80 21.52
CA THR A 102 10.63 -0.69 20.29
C THR A 102 10.09 0.41 19.39
N LYS A 103 10.96 1.35 18.99
CA LYS A 103 10.62 2.44 18.08
C LYS A 103 11.20 2.16 16.69
N PRO A 104 10.43 2.38 15.58
CA PRO A 104 10.91 2.19 14.21
C PRO A 104 12.22 2.92 13.92
N ILE A 105 12.41 4.13 14.43
CA ILE A 105 13.65 4.90 14.25
C ILE A 105 14.87 4.19 14.83
N ASN A 106 14.71 3.46 15.94
CA ASN A 106 15.81 2.72 16.56
C ASN A 106 16.16 1.47 15.74
N LEU A 107 15.13 0.77 15.22
CA LEU A 107 15.33 -0.36 14.31
C LEU A 107 16.04 0.08 13.03
N SER A 108 15.63 1.21 12.43
CA SER A 108 16.25 1.71 11.21
C SER A 108 17.74 2.01 11.41
N LYS A 109 18.12 2.62 12.56
CA LYS A 109 19.53 2.84 12.93
C LYS A 109 20.34 1.54 13.12
N GLN A 110 19.69 0.49 13.64
CA GLN A 110 20.35 -0.83 13.74
C GLN A 110 20.56 -1.45 12.36
N PHE A 111 19.56 -1.41 11.47
CA PHE A 111 19.69 -1.88 10.10
C PHE A 111 20.75 -1.09 9.33
N GLU A 112 20.82 0.23 9.50
CA GLU A 112 21.86 1.06 8.86
C GLU A 112 23.27 0.59 9.25
N LYS A 113 23.51 0.29 10.53
CA LYS A 113 24.79 -0.26 11.01
C LYS A 113 25.10 -1.62 10.37
N ILE A 114 24.11 -2.52 10.29
CA ILE A 114 24.25 -3.84 9.69
C ILE A 114 24.58 -3.71 8.19
N ILE A 115 23.83 -2.88 7.47
CA ILE A 115 24.06 -2.63 6.03
C ILE A 115 25.44 -2.02 5.81
N GLY A 116 25.85 -1.08 6.66
CA GLY A 116 27.19 -0.49 6.63
C GLY A 116 28.28 -1.53 6.82
N ALA A 117 28.11 -2.43 7.80
CA ALA A 117 29.06 -3.53 8.04
C ALA A 117 29.13 -4.50 6.84
N ILE A 118 28.00 -4.83 6.21
CA ILE A 118 27.95 -5.68 5.01
C ILE A 118 28.66 -5.00 3.84
N LYS A 119 28.39 -3.72 3.59
CA LYS A 119 29.05 -2.95 2.51
C LYS A 119 30.57 -2.87 2.68
N ASN A 120 31.03 -2.76 3.91
CA ASN A 120 32.46 -2.69 4.25
C ASN A 120 33.12 -4.08 4.36
N SER A 121 32.37 -5.15 4.31
CA SER A 121 32.87 -6.51 4.34
C SER A 121 33.37 -6.94 2.96
N LYS A 122 34.21 -7.99 2.94
CA LYS A 122 34.67 -8.65 1.68
C LYS A 122 33.57 -9.50 1.02
N ILE A 123 32.33 -9.48 1.54
CA ILE A 123 31.21 -10.22 0.97
C ILE A 123 30.83 -9.54 -0.35
N LYS A 124 31.21 -10.16 -1.46
CA LYS A 124 30.73 -9.74 -2.78
C LYS A 124 29.29 -10.19 -2.93
N LEU A 125 28.35 -9.25 -2.91
CA LEU A 125 27.00 -9.52 -3.37
C LEU A 125 27.10 -9.89 -4.87
N LYS A 126 26.56 -11.06 -5.25
CA LYS A 126 26.50 -11.44 -6.67
C LYS A 126 25.74 -10.34 -7.43
N PRO A 127 26.28 -9.86 -8.57
CA PRO A 127 25.53 -8.95 -9.41
C PRO A 127 24.21 -9.64 -9.80
N SER A 128 23.09 -8.98 -9.53
CA SER A 128 21.78 -9.46 -9.97
C SER A 128 21.70 -9.24 -11.49
N HIS A 129 21.25 -10.27 -12.23
CA HIS A 129 20.91 -10.08 -13.64
C HIS A 129 19.66 -9.21 -13.73
N SER A 130 19.76 -8.12 -14.49
CA SER A 130 18.60 -7.26 -14.76
C SER A 130 17.60 -8.01 -15.63
N LEU A 131 16.33 -8.01 -15.20
CA LEU A 131 15.22 -8.59 -15.91
C LEU A 131 14.28 -7.47 -16.40
N SER A 132 13.75 -7.62 -17.59
CA SER A 132 12.75 -6.72 -18.12
C SER A 132 11.38 -6.89 -17.42
N SER A 133 10.57 -5.84 -17.44
CA SER A 133 9.21 -5.89 -16.90
C SER A 133 8.36 -7.02 -17.50
N SER A 134 8.55 -7.32 -18.79
CA SER A 134 7.83 -8.40 -19.50
C SER A 134 8.27 -9.79 -19.03
N GLU A 135 9.55 -10.01 -18.79
CA GLU A 135 10.04 -11.29 -18.24
C GLU A 135 9.53 -11.52 -16.82
N VAL A 136 9.52 -10.47 -16.00
CA VAL A 136 8.98 -10.52 -14.64
C VAL A 136 7.49 -10.79 -14.65
N ALA A 137 6.73 -10.07 -15.50
CA ALA A 137 5.29 -10.28 -15.63
C ALA A 137 4.97 -11.72 -16.03
N LYS A 138 5.69 -12.30 -17.03
CA LYS A 138 5.51 -13.68 -17.43
C LYS A 138 5.80 -14.66 -16.29
N LYS A 139 6.94 -14.51 -15.60
CA LYS A 139 7.32 -15.42 -14.51
C LYS A 139 6.35 -15.35 -13.33
N ILE A 140 5.77 -14.17 -13.05
CA ILE A 140 4.75 -14.01 -12.01
C ILE A 140 3.42 -14.63 -12.49
N ASP A 141 3.01 -14.40 -13.73
CA ASP A 141 1.79 -14.94 -14.32
C ASP A 141 1.77 -16.47 -14.28
N ASP A 142 2.87 -17.12 -14.70
CA ASP A 142 3.01 -18.58 -14.64
C ASP A 142 2.81 -19.13 -13.22
N LYS A 143 3.41 -18.46 -12.22
CA LYS A 143 3.32 -18.88 -10.82
C LYS A 143 1.96 -18.62 -10.18
N VAL A 144 1.33 -17.48 -10.46
CA VAL A 144 0.00 -17.17 -9.90
C VAL A 144 -1.08 -18.05 -10.52
N LYS A 145 -0.97 -18.41 -11.81
CA LYS A 145 -1.87 -19.37 -12.46
C LYS A 145 -1.77 -20.75 -11.83
N LEU A 146 -0.54 -21.21 -11.57
CA LEU A 146 -0.32 -22.49 -10.89
C LEU A 146 -0.89 -22.52 -9.47
N TYR A 147 -0.77 -21.41 -8.73
CA TYR A 147 -1.18 -21.35 -7.32
C TYR A 147 -2.69 -21.10 -7.14
N PHE A 148 -3.26 -20.18 -7.90
CA PHE A 148 -4.65 -19.73 -7.74
C PHE A 148 -5.64 -20.42 -8.69
N ASN A 149 -5.15 -21.15 -9.67
CA ASN A 149 -5.96 -21.83 -10.69
C ASN A 149 -7.00 -20.87 -11.34
N GLU A 150 -8.27 -21.19 -11.31
CA GLU A 150 -9.36 -20.37 -11.85
C GLU A 150 -9.53 -19.00 -11.17
N CYS A 151 -9.00 -18.84 -9.96
CA CYS A 151 -9.04 -17.59 -9.21
C CYS A 151 -7.80 -16.71 -9.46
N ALA A 152 -6.91 -17.10 -10.38
CA ALA A 152 -5.66 -16.38 -10.62
C ALA A 152 -5.93 -14.92 -11.06
N PRO A 153 -5.24 -13.94 -10.46
CA PRO A 153 -5.30 -12.57 -10.94
C PRO A 153 -4.62 -12.46 -12.31
N GLN A 154 -5.08 -11.54 -13.13
CA GLN A 154 -4.43 -11.21 -14.39
C GLN A 154 -3.18 -10.38 -14.14
N VAL A 155 -2.04 -10.79 -14.68
CA VAL A 155 -0.79 -10.00 -14.60
C VAL A 155 -0.70 -9.09 -15.82
N GLN A 156 -0.44 -7.80 -15.61
CA GLN A 156 -0.37 -6.82 -16.68
C GLN A 156 0.71 -5.77 -16.46
N LEU A 157 1.24 -5.22 -17.56
CA LEU A 157 2.17 -4.09 -17.53
C LEU A 157 1.38 -2.78 -17.47
N VAL A 158 1.83 -1.86 -16.62
CA VAL A 158 1.17 -0.56 -16.43
C VAL A 158 2.20 0.55 -16.47
N LYS A 159 1.95 1.54 -17.34
CA LYS A 159 2.69 2.80 -17.38
C LYS A 159 2.35 3.63 -16.13
N ASN A 160 3.28 4.46 -15.71
CA ASN A 160 3.07 5.43 -14.61
C ASN A 160 2.70 4.82 -13.25
N LEU A 161 3.17 3.62 -12.98
CA LEU A 161 3.08 3.03 -11.65
C LEU A 161 4.24 3.52 -10.78
N SER A 162 3.95 4.10 -9.62
CA SER A 162 4.98 4.62 -8.70
C SER A 162 5.76 3.50 -8.01
N ALA A 163 5.08 2.42 -7.61
CA ALA A 163 5.70 1.21 -7.07
C ALA A 163 6.21 0.29 -8.19
N LYS A 164 7.05 -0.71 -7.86
CA LYS A 164 7.46 -1.77 -8.81
C LYS A 164 6.26 -2.63 -9.22
N ALA A 165 5.37 -2.92 -8.28
CA ALA A 165 4.11 -3.61 -8.54
C ALA A 165 3.01 -3.14 -7.59
N THR A 166 1.76 -3.48 -7.91
CA THR A 166 0.58 -3.36 -7.03
C THR A 166 -0.37 -4.50 -7.30
N ALA A 167 -1.13 -4.93 -6.30
CA ALA A 167 -2.08 -6.01 -6.45
C ALA A 167 -3.50 -5.65 -6.02
N THR A 168 -4.44 -6.27 -6.69
CA THR A 168 -5.86 -6.35 -6.32
C THR A 168 -6.29 -7.82 -6.44
N SER A 169 -7.52 -8.15 -6.06
CA SER A 169 -8.02 -9.52 -6.27
C SER A 169 -8.10 -9.97 -7.72
N LYS A 170 -8.07 -9.02 -8.67
CA LYS A 170 -8.24 -9.29 -10.10
C LYS A 170 -6.98 -9.06 -10.93
N TYR A 171 -6.10 -8.18 -10.47
CA TYR A 171 -4.93 -7.74 -11.23
C TYR A 171 -3.69 -7.68 -10.35
N ILE A 172 -2.56 -8.11 -10.90
CA ILE A 172 -1.23 -7.74 -10.45
C ILE A 172 -0.64 -6.85 -11.54
N ASN A 173 -0.41 -5.59 -11.18
CA ASN A 173 0.16 -4.60 -12.09
C ASN A 173 1.67 -4.55 -11.87
N ILE A 174 2.44 -4.70 -12.93
CA ILE A 174 3.90 -4.56 -12.93
C ILE A 174 4.26 -3.27 -13.65
N ARG A 175 5.15 -2.47 -13.09
CA ARG A 175 5.58 -1.21 -13.70
C ARG A 175 6.32 -1.48 -15.01
N GLU A 176 5.78 -0.95 -16.13
CA GLU A 176 6.43 -0.99 -17.43
C GLU A 176 7.74 -0.19 -17.41
N GLY A 177 8.79 -0.72 -18.05
CA GLY A 177 10.10 -0.06 -18.08
C GLY A 177 10.86 -0.05 -16.75
N GLY A 178 10.39 -0.80 -15.75
CA GLY A 178 11.11 -1.00 -14.50
C GLY A 178 12.31 -1.95 -14.66
N GLU A 179 13.32 -1.73 -13.86
CA GLU A 179 14.45 -2.66 -13.70
C GLU A 179 14.16 -3.60 -12.52
N PHE A 180 14.31 -4.87 -12.77
CA PHE A 180 14.01 -5.94 -11.82
C PHE A 180 15.16 -6.95 -11.77
N ASP A 181 15.18 -7.74 -10.70
CA ASP A 181 16.05 -8.91 -10.59
C ASP A 181 15.28 -10.15 -10.10
N GLN A 182 15.99 -11.25 -9.88
CA GLN A 182 15.34 -12.49 -9.41
C GLN A 182 14.80 -12.36 -7.97
N ALA A 183 15.43 -11.52 -7.13
CA ALA A 183 14.96 -11.26 -5.77
C ALA A 183 13.63 -10.48 -5.79
N ASP A 184 13.50 -9.52 -6.71
CA ASP A 184 12.24 -8.80 -6.92
C ASP A 184 11.08 -9.76 -7.25
N ILE A 185 11.30 -10.76 -8.11
CA ILE A 185 10.24 -11.73 -8.43
C ILE A 185 9.76 -12.46 -7.17
N ASN A 186 10.68 -12.93 -6.35
CA ASN A 186 10.34 -13.63 -5.12
C ASN A 186 9.62 -12.71 -4.13
N GLN A 187 10.08 -11.47 -3.99
CA GLN A 187 9.45 -10.47 -3.15
C GLN A 187 8.03 -10.14 -3.63
N LEU A 188 7.86 -9.86 -4.92
CA LEU A 188 6.57 -9.52 -5.51
C LEU A 188 5.58 -10.67 -5.43
N LEU A 189 6.00 -11.90 -5.66
CA LEU A 189 5.15 -13.07 -5.48
C LEU A 189 4.68 -13.22 -4.03
N ASN A 190 5.61 -13.14 -3.08
CA ASN A 190 5.27 -13.28 -1.68
C ASN A 190 4.36 -12.13 -1.20
N HIS A 191 4.68 -10.90 -1.58
CA HIS A 191 3.96 -9.71 -1.13
C HIS A 191 2.64 -9.50 -1.87
N GLU A 192 2.71 -9.39 -3.20
CA GLU A 192 1.53 -9.02 -4.00
C GLU A 192 0.58 -10.20 -4.17
N ALA A 193 1.11 -11.40 -4.49
CA ALA A 193 0.25 -12.54 -4.78
C ALA A 193 -0.16 -13.29 -3.50
N TYR A 194 0.79 -13.82 -2.75
CA TYR A 194 0.48 -14.74 -1.65
C TYR A 194 -0.02 -14.05 -0.38
N ILE A 195 0.19 -12.74 -0.22
CA ILE A 195 -0.41 -11.96 0.86
C ILE A 195 -1.62 -11.19 0.34
N HIS A 196 -1.46 -10.19 -0.51
CA HIS A 196 -2.57 -9.31 -0.88
C HIS A 196 -3.67 -10.00 -1.68
N VAL A 197 -3.34 -10.71 -2.77
CA VAL A 197 -4.34 -11.41 -3.58
C VAL A 197 -5.00 -12.54 -2.78
N ALA A 198 -4.20 -13.38 -2.11
CA ALA A 198 -4.73 -14.51 -1.34
C ALA A 198 -5.66 -14.04 -0.20
N THR A 199 -5.26 -13.04 0.57
CA THR A 199 -6.09 -12.46 1.63
C THR A 199 -7.41 -11.92 1.08
N THR A 200 -7.34 -11.19 -0.04
CA THR A 200 -8.55 -10.62 -0.67
C THR A 200 -9.49 -11.71 -1.19
N ILE A 201 -8.97 -12.73 -1.86
CA ILE A 201 -9.78 -13.85 -2.38
C ILE A 201 -10.40 -14.63 -1.22
N ASN A 202 -9.61 -14.98 -0.21
CA ASN A 202 -10.08 -15.75 0.95
C ASN A 202 -11.13 -14.98 1.76
N GLY A 203 -10.90 -13.70 1.99
CA GLY A 203 -11.86 -12.85 2.68
C GLY A 203 -13.18 -12.74 1.92
N ARG A 204 -13.14 -12.58 0.59
CA ARG A 204 -14.37 -12.50 -0.25
C ARG A 204 -15.14 -13.81 -0.32
N LYS A 205 -14.49 -14.96 -0.12
CA LYS A 205 -15.15 -16.27 -0.05
C LYS A 205 -15.94 -16.46 1.25
N GLN A 206 -15.71 -15.64 2.28
CA GLN A 206 -16.47 -15.70 3.52
C GLN A 206 -17.91 -15.23 3.29
N LYS A 207 -18.89 -16.12 3.45
CA LYS A 207 -20.31 -15.84 3.12
C LYS A 207 -20.85 -14.60 3.87
N ASN A 208 -20.59 -14.54 5.17
CA ASN A 208 -21.13 -13.51 6.06
C ASN A 208 -20.14 -12.37 6.37
N MET A 209 -18.89 -12.47 5.92
CA MET A 209 -17.78 -11.57 6.28
C MET A 209 -16.97 -11.13 5.07
N LYS A 210 -17.62 -10.84 3.95
CA LYS A 210 -16.95 -10.40 2.70
C LYS A 210 -16.03 -9.19 2.89
N ILE A 211 -16.25 -8.41 3.94
CA ILE A 211 -15.40 -7.28 4.35
C ILE A 211 -13.96 -7.70 4.66
N LEU A 212 -13.72 -8.95 5.08
CA LEU A 212 -12.37 -9.49 5.29
C LEU A 212 -11.54 -9.53 4.01
N GLY A 213 -12.17 -9.46 2.84
CA GLY A 213 -11.49 -9.34 1.55
C GLY A 213 -11.29 -7.90 1.08
N ALA A 214 -11.59 -6.91 1.90
CA ALA A 214 -11.26 -5.53 1.61
C ALA A 214 -9.80 -5.24 2.01
N ASN A 215 -9.04 -4.63 1.09
CA ASN A 215 -7.71 -4.13 1.43
C ASN A 215 -7.87 -2.86 2.25
N TYR A 216 -7.46 -2.93 3.50
CA TYR A 216 -7.36 -1.77 4.38
C TYR A 216 -5.90 -1.36 4.48
N GLY A 217 -5.61 -0.11 4.21
CA GLY A 217 -4.37 0.52 4.64
C GLY A 217 -3.09 0.12 3.90
N SER A 218 -3.19 -0.25 2.63
CA SER A 218 -2.00 -0.38 1.78
C SER A 218 -1.91 0.75 0.77
#